data_86f7bf538f1bd54d4c4288cd53944bc0
#
_entry.id   86f7bf538f1bd54d4c4288cd53944bc0
#
_cell.length_a   1.000
_cell.length_b   1.000
_cell.length_c   1.000
_cell.angle_alpha   90.00
_cell.angle_beta   90.00
_cell.angle_gamma   90.00
#
_symmetry.space_group_name_H-M   'P 1'
#
loop_
_entity.id
_entity.type
_entity.pdbx_description
1 polymer ?
#
loop_
_entity_poly.entity_id
_entity_poly.type
_entity_poly.pdbx_seq_one_letter_code
_entity_poly.pdbx_strand_id
1 'polypeptide(L)'
;MDGPLWIDAHAPALGEIRQDEARERLERAVDEPMNLVVQGPPGVGKTAATRALTRAAHANPESDLIEINVADFFGRTKKEIRTDPRFEGFLQGRSRMAKRDMINRVLKESASYAPMSGEYKTVLLVNAEAIREDFQQALRRVMEQHHRTTQFVIATRQPSKLIAPIRSRCFPVRVRAPTTDEMIDVLETICEREGVDYDGDGLEFVASAAGGDLREAILSAQATAVEGGEVTMSTAYETLGEVGDDDAIREALADARASDLADARSALDDLLDEGGYDGGELLREVLRVARAGSEYGGDDLARLHVLAGEADLDLTDGLDDRIHLTHLLAAWAAGRTELRPDLREPVEA
;
A
#
# COMPACT_ATOMS: atom_id res chain seq x y z
N MET A 1 -11.98 -7.19 -19.41
CA MET A 1 -11.48 -5.78 -19.33
C MET A 1 -10.53 -5.57 -20.49
N ASP A 2 -10.97 -4.85 -21.54
CA ASP A 2 -10.17 -4.66 -22.78
C ASP A 2 -9.42 -3.32 -22.83
N GLY A 3 -9.36 -2.56 -21.73
CA GLY A 3 -8.69 -1.28 -21.64
C GLY A 3 -7.59 -1.25 -20.58
N PRO A 4 -6.71 -0.22 -20.61
CA PRO A 4 -5.72 -0.03 -19.56
C PRO A 4 -6.40 0.29 -18.23
N LEU A 5 -5.73 -0.04 -17.11
CA LEU A 5 -6.21 0.36 -15.79
C LEU A 5 -6.23 1.88 -15.66
N TRP A 6 -7.30 2.44 -15.11
CA TRP A 6 -7.45 3.88 -14.92
C TRP A 6 -6.31 4.48 -14.07
N ILE A 7 -5.80 3.71 -13.12
CA ILE A 7 -4.63 4.12 -12.30
C ILE A 7 -3.36 4.39 -13.13
N ASP A 8 -3.20 3.73 -14.27
CA ASP A 8 -2.04 3.90 -15.16
C ASP A 8 -2.35 4.91 -16.26
N ALA A 9 -3.57 4.88 -16.83
CA ALA A 9 -4.01 5.79 -17.89
C ALA A 9 -4.13 7.25 -17.41
N HIS A 10 -4.57 7.46 -16.18
CA HIS A 10 -4.83 8.78 -15.59
C HIS A 10 -3.81 9.17 -14.51
N ALA A 11 -2.54 8.75 -14.69
CA ALA A 11 -1.48 9.18 -13.78
C ALA A 11 -1.37 10.73 -13.76
N PRO A 12 -1.48 11.38 -12.58
CA PRO A 12 -1.61 12.83 -12.48
C PRO A 12 -0.37 13.57 -12.97
N ALA A 13 -0.55 14.77 -13.51
CA ALA A 13 0.52 15.75 -13.61
C ALA A 13 0.86 16.30 -12.22
N LEU A 14 2.05 16.94 -12.06
CA LEU A 14 2.48 17.43 -10.75
C LEU A 14 1.50 18.44 -10.15
N GLY A 15 0.97 19.37 -10.96
CA GLY A 15 -0.03 20.35 -10.55
C GLY A 15 -1.42 19.80 -10.25
N GLU A 16 -1.70 18.55 -10.62
CA GLU A 16 -2.98 17.88 -10.36
C GLU A 16 -3.00 17.15 -9.00
N ILE A 17 -1.86 17.12 -8.29
CA ILE A 17 -1.81 16.53 -6.94
C ILE A 17 -2.62 17.40 -5.98
N ARG A 18 -3.70 16.86 -5.41
CA ARG A 18 -4.67 17.58 -4.58
C ARG A 18 -4.13 18.02 -3.22
N GLN A 19 -3.09 17.37 -2.72
CA GLN A 19 -2.48 17.69 -1.43
C GLN A 19 -1.44 18.82 -1.59
N ASP A 20 -1.83 20.06 -1.29
CA ASP A 20 -1.03 21.25 -1.51
C ASP A 20 0.37 21.18 -0.90
N GLU A 21 0.49 20.77 0.37
CA GLU A 21 1.79 20.67 1.05
C GLU A 21 2.75 19.68 0.35
N ALA A 22 2.22 18.55 -0.11
CA ALA A 22 3.02 17.56 -0.84
C ALA A 22 3.40 18.09 -2.22
N ARG A 23 2.44 18.70 -2.93
CA ARG A 23 2.65 19.30 -4.25
C ARG A 23 3.72 20.39 -4.21
N GLU A 24 3.61 21.36 -3.32
CA GLU A 24 4.57 22.47 -3.20
C GLU A 24 6.01 21.98 -2.92
N ARG A 25 6.13 20.94 -2.10
CA ARG A 25 7.44 20.34 -1.80
C ARG A 25 8.03 19.61 -3.00
N LEU A 26 7.20 18.92 -3.78
CA LEU A 26 7.62 18.26 -5.01
C LEU A 26 7.97 19.28 -6.11
N GLU A 27 7.18 20.34 -6.28
CA GLU A 27 7.45 21.43 -7.23
C GLU A 27 8.79 22.11 -6.91
N ARG A 28 9.07 22.39 -5.64
CA ARG A 28 10.38 22.91 -5.23
C ARG A 28 11.52 21.96 -5.59
N ALA A 29 11.31 20.66 -5.52
CA ALA A 29 12.33 19.66 -5.85
C ALA A 29 12.54 19.48 -7.37
N VAL A 30 11.69 20.06 -8.22
CA VAL A 30 11.94 20.23 -9.67
C VAL A 30 12.99 21.31 -9.89
N ASP A 31 12.82 22.47 -9.27
CA ASP A 31 13.69 23.64 -9.45
C ASP A 31 15.03 23.47 -8.70
N GLU A 32 14.97 22.88 -7.52
CA GLU A 32 16.12 22.64 -6.64
C GLU A 32 16.24 21.14 -6.35
N PRO A 33 16.96 20.36 -7.18
CA PRO A 33 17.08 18.92 -7.02
C PRO A 33 17.64 18.52 -5.65
N MET A 34 16.85 17.84 -4.86
CA MET A 34 17.23 17.32 -3.53
C MET A 34 16.73 15.89 -3.34
N ASN A 35 17.40 15.13 -2.48
CA ASN A 35 16.91 13.80 -2.12
C ASN A 35 15.63 13.88 -1.29
N LEU A 36 14.66 13.02 -1.58
CA LEU A 36 13.36 13.02 -0.94
C LEU A 36 13.06 11.67 -0.25
N VAL A 37 12.35 11.73 0.87
CA VAL A 37 11.60 10.60 1.42
C VAL A 37 10.11 10.92 1.30
N VAL A 38 9.44 10.26 0.36
CA VAL A 38 7.99 10.37 0.15
C VAL A 38 7.31 9.30 0.99
N GLN A 39 6.60 9.72 2.02
CA GLN A 39 6.06 8.84 3.04
C GLN A 39 4.54 8.97 3.17
N GLY A 40 3.86 7.86 3.47
CA GLY A 40 2.41 7.84 3.66
C GLY A 40 1.83 6.42 3.59
N PRO A 41 0.54 6.24 3.87
CA PRO A 41 -0.17 4.96 3.80
C PRO A 41 -0.07 4.28 2.43
N PRO A 42 -0.46 3.01 2.28
CA PRO A 42 -0.63 2.37 0.96
C PRO A 42 -1.67 3.13 0.14
N GLY A 43 -1.70 2.94 -1.17
CA GLY A 43 -2.71 3.47 -2.10
C GLY A 43 -2.82 4.99 -2.30
N VAL A 44 -2.22 5.82 -1.43
CA VAL A 44 -2.38 7.30 -1.43
C VAL A 44 -1.69 8.05 -2.59
N GLY A 45 -1.10 7.36 -3.56
CA GLY A 45 -0.50 7.99 -4.73
C GLY A 45 0.99 8.36 -4.63
N LYS A 46 1.76 7.88 -3.62
CA LYS A 46 3.21 8.19 -3.47
C LYS A 46 4.03 7.99 -4.75
N THR A 47 3.88 6.82 -5.38
CA THR A 47 4.60 6.49 -6.62
C THR A 47 4.14 7.36 -7.78
N ALA A 48 2.83 7.61 -7.90
CA ALA A 48 2.27 8.49 -8.92
C ALA A 48 2.81 9.92 -8.78
N ALA A 49 2.84 10.45 -7.56
CA ALA A 49 3.40 11.77 -7.26
C ALA A 49 4.90 11.87 -7.59
N THR A 50 5.67 10.82 -7.32
CA THR A 50 7.11 10.81 -7.66
C THR A 50 7.34 10.72 -9.16
N ARG A 51 6.53 9.91 -9.87
CA ARG A 51 6.57 9.87 -11.33
C ARG A 51 6.16 11.20 -11.96
N ALA A 52 5.19 11.90 -11.36
CA ALA A 52 4.79 13.26 -11.77
C ALA A 52 5.94 14.26 -11.59
N LEU A 53 6.64 14.24 -10.45
CA LEU A 53 7.85 15.01 -10.23
C LEU A 53 8.89 14.75 -11.34
N THR A 54 9.17 13.49 -11.65
CA THR A 54 10.18 13.12 -12.64
C THR A 54 9.80 13.60 -14.05
N ARG A 55 8.50 13.47 -14.40
CA ARG A 55 7.99 14.01 -15.69
C ARG A 55 8.12 15.53 -15.79
N ALA A 56 7.94 16.25 -14.68
CA ALA A 56 8.10 17.67 -14.65
C ALA A 56 9.57 18.12 -14.66
N ALA A 57 10.46 17.34 -14.05
CA ALA A 57 11.88 17.67 -13.87
C ALA A 57 12.76 17.35 -15.08
N HIS A 58 12.38 16.38 -15.91
CA HIS A 58 13.24 15.86 -16.99
C HIS A 58 12.58 15.99 -18.36
N ALA A 59 13.34 16.46 -19.33
CA ALA A 59 12.88 16.52 -20.73
C ALA A 59 12.70 15.12 -21.37
N ASN A 60 13.43 14.12 -20.87
CA ASN A 60 13.28 12.71 -21.25
C ASN A 60 13.12 11.83 -20.02
N PRO A 61 11.92 11.80 -19.41
CA PRO A 61 11.67 11.10 -18.17
C PRO A 61 11.95 9.59 -18.24
N GLU A 62 11.70 8.95 -19.40
CA GLU A 62 11.92 7.52 -19.60
C GLU A 62 13.40 7.12 -19.48
N SER A 63 14.30 8.01 -19.87
CA SER A 63 15.75 7.76 -19.82
C SER A 63 16.38 8.25 -18.50
N ASP A 64 15.83 9.30 -17.89
CA ASP A 64 16.38 9.93 -16.69
C ASP A 64 15.70 9.49 -15.39
N LEU A 65 14.69 8.60 -15.46
CA LEU A 65 14.11 7.92 -14.31
C LEU A 65 14.56 6.44 -14.26
N ILE A 66 15.16 6.05 -13.15
CA ILE A 66 15.44 4.65 -12.85
C ILE A 66 14.60 4.25 -11.64
N GLU A 67 13.54 3.47 -11.89
CA GLU A 67 12.66 2.99 -10.83
C GLU A 67 13.07 1.58 -10.39
N ILE A 68 13.24 1.41 -9.09
CA ILE A 68 13.58 0.14 -8.43
C ILE A 68 12.50 -0.16 -7.39
N ASN A 69 11.68 -1.16 -7.65
CA ASN A 69 10.80 -1.71 -6.63
C ASN A 69 11.63 -2.59 -5.69
N VAL A 70 11.83 -2.11 -4.48
CA VAL A 70 12.73 -2.75 -3.51
C VAL A 70 12.20 -4.11 -3.06
N ALA A 71 10.89 -4.21 -2.80
CA ALA A 71 10.27 -5.48 -2.36
C ALA A 71 10.47 -6.57 -3.41
N ASP A 72 10.13 -6.29 -4.67
CA ASP A 72 10.33 -7.21 -5.79
C ASP A 72 11.79 -7.58 -5.96
N PHE A 73 12.67 -6.58 -5.92
CA PHE A 73 14.09 -6.77 -6.17
C PHE A 73 14.74 -7.70 -5.14
N PHE A 74 14.37 -7.56 -3.86
CA PHE A 74 14.84 -8.46 -2.80
C PHE A 74 14.13 -9.83 -2.83
N GLY A 75 12.92 -9.93 -3.32
CA GLY A 75 12.17 -11.19 -3.52
C GLY A 75 12.72 -12.05 -4.66
N ARG A 76 13.16 -11.44 -5.77
CA ARG A 76 13.60 -12.14 -6.98
C ARG A 76 14.82 -13.03 -6.79
N THR A 77 14.90 -14.08 -7.62
CA THR A 77 16.08 -14.95 -7.71
C THR A 77 17.22 -14.25 -8.47
N LYS A 78 18.45 -14.77 -8.32
CA LYS A 78 19.61 -14.26 -9.08
C LYS A 78 19.40 -14.32 -10.60
N LYS A 79 18.67 -15.33 -11.08
CA LYS A 79 18.38 -15.53 -12.49
C LYS A 79 17.47 -14.41 -12.99
N GLU A 80 16.37 -14.13 -12.28
CA GLU A 80 15.41 -13.09 -12.62
C GLU A 80 16.05 -11.69 -12.61
N ILE A 81 16.86 -11.35 -11.60
CA ILE A 81 17.59 -10.07 -11.57
C ILE A 81 18.51 -9.93 -12.77
N ARG A 82 19.19 -11.02 -13.19
CA ARG A 82 20.14 -11.00 -14.32
C ARG A 82 19.46 -10.85 -15.67
N THR A 83 18.27 -11.43 -15.84
CA THR A 83 17.52 -11.43 -17.08
C THR A 83 16.54 -10.25 -17.16
N ASP A 84 16.47 -9.39 -16.15
CA ASP A 84 15.64 -8.17 -16.18
C ASP A 84 16.29 -7.17 -17.16
N PRO A 85 15.58 -6.80 -18.25
CA PRO A 85 16.12 -5.88 -19.27
C PRO A 85 16.63 -4.55 -18.71
N ARG A 86 16.04 -4.09 -17.59
CA ARG A 86 16.43 -2.83 -16.94
C ARG A 86 17.84 -2.91 -16.31
N PHE A 87 18.28 -4.12 -15.92
CA PHE A 87 19.51 -4.33 -15.16
C PHE A 87 20.51 -5.21 -15.89
N GLU A 88 20.14 -5.83 -17.00
CA GLU A 88 20.99 -6.75 -17.76
C GLU A 88 22.33 -6.10 -18.14
N GLY A 89 22.29 -4.87 -18.64
CA GLY A 89 23.49 -4.10 -19.02
C GLY A 89 24.46 -3.89 -17.86
N PHE A 90 23.97 -3.76 -16.62
CA PHE A 90 24.77 -3.56 -15.41
C PHE A 90 25.47 -4.85 -14.93
N LEU A 91 24.96 -6.02 -15.36
CA LEU A 91 25.34 -7.32 -14.86
C LEU A 91 26.03 -8.20 -15.91
N GLN A 92 26.21 -7.74 -17.15
CA GLN A 92 26.85 -8.49 -18.23
C GLN A 92 28.23 -9.02 -17.85
N GLY A 93 28.51 -10.27 -18.26
CA GLY A 93 29.82 -10.93 -18.05
C GLY A 93 30.12 -11.40 -16.60
N ARG A 94 29.16 -11.31 -15.67
CA ARG A 94 29.39 -11.56 -14.24
C ARG A 94 28.49 -12.64 -13.65
N SER A 95 28.61 -13.87 -14.15
CA SER A 95 27.76 -15.00 -13.77
C SER A 95 27.89 -15.49 -12.32
N ARG A 96 29.00 -15.19 -11.63
CA ARG A 96 29.33 -15.72 -10.30
C ARG A 96 29.09 -14.77 -9.12
N MET A 97 28.45 -13.61 -9.33
CA MET A 97 28.20 -12.66 -8.24
C MET A 97 27.19 -13.21 -7.21
N ALA A 98 27.42 -12.90 -5.93
CA ALA A 98 26.38 -13.08 -4.91
C ALA A 98 25.19 -12.14 -5.16
N LYS A 99 23.98 -12.52 -4.72
CA LYS A 99 22.77 -11.70 -4.90
C LYS A 99 22.95 -10.29 -4.32
N ARG A 100 23.56 -10.19 -3.14
CA ARG A 100 23.88 -8.92 -2.48
C ARG A 100 24.76 -8.01 -3.35
N ASP A 101 25.79 -8.58 -3.98
CA ASP A 101 26.72 -7.81 -4.83
C ASP A 101 26.06 -7.36 -6.12
N MET A 102 25.13 -8.15 -6.68
CA MET A 102 24.31 -7.77 -7.82
C MET A 102 23.44 -6.56 -7.48
N ILE A 103 22.76 -6.59 -6.33
CA ILE A 103 21.90 -5.52 -5.85
C ILE A 103 22.69 -4.22 -5.64
N ASN A 104 23.81 -4.30 -4.93
CA ASN A 104 24.68 -3.14 -4.70
C ASN A 104 25.25 -2.59 -6.02
N ARG A 105 25.54 -3.47 -6.99
CA ARG A 105 26.02 -3.04 -8.29
C ARG A 105 24.94 -2.33 -9.10
N VAL A 106 23.74 -2.88 -9.17
CA VAL A 106 22.62 -2.24 -9.84
C VAL A 106 22.44 -0.83 -9.29
N LEU A 107 22.37 -0.65 -7.97
CA LEU A 107 22.24 0.66 -7.35
C LEU A 107 23.39 1.61 -7.74
N LYS A 108 24.63 1.12 -7.66
CA LYS A 108 25.81 1.94 -7.99
C LYS A 108 25.84 2.34 -9.46
N GLU A 109 25.62 1.40 -10.36
CA GLU A 109 25.59 1.67 -11.81
C GLU A 109 24.41 2.59 -12.16
N SER A 110 23.21 2.33 -11.60
CA SER A 110 22.06 3.22 -11.77
C SER A 110 22.37 4.67 -11.41
N ALA A 111 23.16 4.91 -10.37
CA ALA A 111 23.57 6.26 -9.99
C ALA A 111 24.74 6.82 -10.81
N SER A 112 25.61 5.96 -11.35
CA SER A 112 26.89 6.38 -12.00
C SER A 112 26.74 6.85 -13.44
N TYR A 113 25.69 6.45 -14.16
CA TYR A 113 25.46 6.90 -15.53
C TYR A 113 25.16 8.39 -15.55
N ALA A 114 25.67 9.07 -16.59
CA ALA A 114 25.32 10.47 -16.80
C ALA A 114 23.84 10.60 -17.18
N PRO A 115 23.16 11.68 -16.77
CA PRO A 115 21.82 11.96 -17.26
C PRO A 115 21.81 12.13 -18.78
N MET A 116 20.72 11.78 -19.43
CA MET A 116 20.59 11.84 -20.89
C MET A 116 20.16 13.22 -21.37
N SER A 117 19.33 13.91 -20.59
CA SER A 117 18.66 15.14 -21.04
C SER A 117 18.81 16.35 -20.12
N GLY A 118 19.61 16.28 -19.06
CA GLY A 118 19.71 17.36 -18.08
C GLY A 118 20.97 17.31 -17.22
N GLU A 119 20.99 18.09 -16.15
CA GLU A 119 22.11 18.13 -15.22
C GLU A 119 22.11 16.96 -14.23
N TYR A 120 20.93 16.36 -14.01
CA TYR A 120 20.75 15.24 -13.08
C TYR A 120 19.68 14.25 -13.58
N LYS A 121 19.65 13.09 -12.98
CA LYS A 121 18.62 12.05 -13.16
C LYS A 121 18.00 11.67 -11.82
N THR A 122 16.88 10.98 -11.85
CA THR A 122 16.18 10.52 -10.65
C THR A 122 16.27 9.01 -10.50
N VAL A 123 16.67 8.56 -9.32
CA VAL A 123 16.57 7.15 -8.89
C VAL A 123 15.45 7.06 -7.86
N LEU A 124 14.36 6.40 -8.25
CA LEU A 124 13.20 6.16 -7.42
C LEU A 124 13.26 4.76 -6.80
N LEU A 125 13.24 4.71 -5.47
CA LEU A 125 13.13 3.47 -4.71
C LEU A 125 11.71 3.37 -4.14
N VAL A 126 10.90 2.44 -4.65
CA VAL A 126 9.54 2.20 -4.13
C VAL A 126 9.50 1.00 -3.20
N ASN A 127 8.53 0.97 -2.27
CA ASN A 127 8.40 -0.03 -1.22
C ASN A 127 9.69 -0.15 -0.37
N ALA A 128 10.26 1.01 -0.02
CA ALA A 128 11.57 1.08 0.61
C ALA A 128 11.59 0.57 2.07
N GLU A 129 10.46 0.27 2.67
CA GLU A 129 10.37 -0.45 3.95
C GLU A 129 10.95 -1.87 3.89
N ALA A 130 11.06 -2.45 2.70
CA ALA A 130 11.69 -3.75 2.48
C ALA A 130 13.23 -3.69 2.40
N ILE A 131 13.84 -2.50 2.49
CA ILE A 131 15.30 -2.32 2.39
C ILE A 131 16.00 -2.93 3.61
N ARG A 132 16.95 -3.83 3.34
CA ARG A 132 17.83 -4.38 4.37
C ARG A 132 18.89 -3.36 4.80
N GLU A 133 19.33 -3.44 6.05
CA GLU A 133 20.29 -2.49 6.63
C GLU A 133 21.61 -2.41 5.85
N ASP A 134 22.15 -3.55 5.42
CA ASP A 134 23.40 -3.61 4.65
C ASP A 134 23.29 -2.89 3.29
N PHE A 135 22.11 -2.96 2.65
CA PHE A 135 21.84 -2.20 1.43
C PHE A 135 21.67 -0.71 1.72
N GLN A 136 21.06 -0.34 2.84
CA GLN A 136 20.96 1.07 3.24
C GLN A 136 22.32 1.73 3.43
N GLN A 137 23.32 1.01 3.94
CA GLN A 137 24.68 1.52 4.06
C GLN A 137 25.35 1.72 2.68
N ALA A 138 25.06 0.84 1.71
CA ALA A 138 25.50 1.02 0.34
C ALA A 138 24.82 2.21 -0.34
N LEU A 139 23.49 2.32 -0.18
CA LEU A 139 22.69 3.46 -0.67
C LEU A 139 23.22 4.79 -0.15
N ARG A 140 23.51 4.88 1.15
CA ARG A 140 24.11 6.08 1.73
C ARG A 140 25.38 6.52 1.02
N ARG A 141 26.29 5.57 0.77
CA ARG A 141 27.57 5.87 0.08
C ARG A 141 27.34 6.32 -1.35
N VAL A 142 26.41 5.70 -2.05
CA VAL A 142 26.06 6.07 -3.43
C VAL A 142 25.41 7.47 -3.46
N MET A 143 24.53 7.80 -2.54
CA MET A 143 23.95 9.14 -2.39
C MET A 143 25.03 10.21 -2.14
N GLU A 144 26.02 9.92 -1.27
CA GLU A 144 27.15 10.84 -1.00
C GLU A 144 28.03 11.04 -2.24
N GLN A 145 28.27 9.99 -3.02
CA GLN A 145 29.14 10.01 -4.18
C GLN A 145 28.52 10.71 -5.39
N HIS A 146 27.21 10.54 -5.60
CA HIS A 146 26.50 10.98 -6.81
C HIS A 146 25.52 12.15 -6.58
N HIS A 147 25.64 12.87 -5.46
CA HIS A 147 24.71 13.94 -5.06
C HIS A 147 24.54 15.07 -6.05
N ARG A 148 25.48 15.26 -7.00
CA ARG A 148 25.40 16.33 -8.00
C ARG A 148 24.68 15.93 -9.28
N THR A 149 24.64 14.64 -9.59
CA THR A 149 24.14 14.10 -10.86
C THR A 149 22.95 13.18 -10.68
N THR A 150 22.57 12.91 -9.44
CA THR A 150 21.49 11.97 -9.13
C THR A 150 20.67 12.44 -7.94
N GLN A 151 19.39 12.64 -8.18
CA GLN A 151 18.39 12.82 -7.15
C GLN A 151 17.85 11.45 -6.73
N PHE A 152 17.83 11.17 -5.43
CA PHE A 152 17.21 9.95 -4.89
C PHE A 152 15.85 10.28 -4.30
N VAL A 153 14.84 9.55 -4.73
CA VAL A 153 13.48 9.63 -4.16
C VAL A 153 13.13 8.27 -3.58
N ILE A 154 12.85 8.25 -2.29
CA ILE A 154 12.60 7.03 -1.51
C ILE A 154 11.13 7.05 -1.09
N ALA A 155 10.30 6.21 -1.72
CA ALA A 155 8.89 6.07 -1.38
C ALA A 155 8.70 4.91 -0.39
N THR A 156 8.11 5.19 0.78
CA THR A 156 7.95 4.21 1.86
C THR A 156 6.68 4.44 2.67
N ARG A 157 6.13 3.37 3.22
CA ARG A 157 5.07 3.41 4.25
C ARG A 157 5.65 3.59 5.66
N GLN A 158 6.89 3.18 5.88
CA GLN A 158 7.54 3.11 7.19
C GLN A 158 8.90 3.82 7.18
N PRO A 159 8.91 5.16 7.27
CA PRO A 159 10.16 5.92 7.23
C PRO A 159 11.08 5.62 8.42
N SER A 160 10.54 5.09 9.52
CA SER A 160 11.32 4.65 10.69
C SER A 160 12.26 3.48 10.40
N LYS A 161 11.96 2.65 9.38
CA LYS A 161 12.86 1.57 8.92
C LYS A 161 14.09 2.08 8.16
N LEU A 162 14.08 3.32 7.71
CA LEU A 162 15.27 3.93 7.11
C LEU A 162 16.26 4.35 8.20
N ILE A 163 17.52 4.01 8.02
CA ILE A 163 18.58 4.42 8.96
C ILE A 163 18.72 5.95 9.04
N ALA A 164 19.08 6.46 10.22
CA ALA A 164 19.21 7.90 10.45
C ALA A 164 20.10 8.63 9.43
N PRO A 165 21.25 8.06 8.97
CA PRO A 165 22.08 8.70 7.97
C PRO A 165 21.42 8.90 6.59
N ILE A 166 20.45 8.08 6.20
CA ILE A 166 19.64 8.28 4.97
C ILE A 166 18.61 9.38 5.23
N ARG A 167 17.85 9.27 6.32
CA ARG A 167 16.82 10.25 6.66
C ARG A 167 17.35 11.67 6.77
N SER A 168 18.55 11.84 7.33
CA SER A 168 19.19 13.16 7.48
C SER A 168 19.66 13.78 6.15
N ARG A 169 19.68 13.02 5.06
CA ARG A 169 20.08 13.48 3.72
C ARG A 169 18.92 13.66 2.77
N CYS A 170 17.71 13.41 3.24
CA CYS A 170 16.49 13.48 2.44
C CYS A 170 15.53 14.49 3.07
N PHE A 171 14.85 15.24 2.22
CA PHE A 171 13.76 16.10 2.63
C PHE A 171 12.46 15.27 2.72
N PRO A 172 11.71 15.34 3.83
CA PRO A 172 10.50 14.55 3.97
C PRO A 172 9.33 15.19 3.23
N VAL A 173 8.64 14.40 2.41
CA VAL A 173 7.37 14.73 1.77
C VAL A 173 6.32 13.78 2.32
N ARG A 174 5.32 14.31 3.01
CA ARG A 174 4.20 13.53 3.53
C ARG A 174 3.07 13.54 2.53
N VAL A 175 2.63 12.35 2.13
CA VAL A 175 1.41 12.12 1.36
C VAL A 175 0.46 11.41 2.30
N ARG A 176 -0.52 12.14 2.82
CA ARG A 176 -1.53 11.59 3.74
C ARG A 176 -2.59 10.79 2.99
N ALA A 177 -3.44 10.09 3.70
CA ALA A 177 -4.69 9.60 3.12
C ALA A 177 -5.51 10.81 2.62
N PRO A 178 -6.04 10.76 1.38
CA PRO A 178 -6.92 11.80 0.88
C PRO A 178 -8.23 11.81 1.68
N THR A 179 -8.89 12.95 1.72
CA THR A 179 -10.26 13.05 2.21
C THR A 179 -11.23 12.48 1.19
N THR A 180 -12.46 12.17 1.61
CA THR A 180 -13.52 11.73 0.69
C THR A 180 -13.72 12.75 -0.43
N ASP A 181 -13.78 14.04 -0.13
CA ASP A 181 -13.93 15.11 -1.13
C ASP A 181 -12.77 15.13 -2.14
N GLU A 182 -11.52 14.97 -1.66
CA GLU A 182 -10.35 14.90 -2.55
C GLU A 182 -10.37 13.65 -3.44
N MET A 183 -10.92 12.54 -2.97
CA MET A 183 -11.10 11.32 -3.77
C MET A 183 -12.20 11.53 -4.81
N ILE A 184 -13.34 12.10 -4.42
CA ILE A 184 -14.44 12.44 -5.34
C ILE A 184 -13.91 13.33 -6.48
N ASP A 185 -13.18 14.41 -6.17
CA ASP A 185 -12.59 15.29 -7.18
C ASP A 185 -11.70 14.53 -8.20
N VAL A 186 -10.95 13.53 -7.73
CA VAL A 186 -10.12 12.70 -8.62
C VAL A 186 -10.98 11.78 -9.47
N LEU A 187 -11.98 11.12 -8.87
CA LEU A 187 -12.89 10.23 -9.57
C LEU A 187 -13.71 10.97 -10.63
N GLU A 188 -14.25 12.15 -10.32
CA GLU A 188 -14.93 13.04 -11.29
C GLU A 188 -14.03 13.32 -12.49
N THR A 189 -12.79 13.76 -12.22
CA THR A 189 -11.82 14.07 -13.28
C THR A 189 -11.55 12.84 -14.18
N ILE A 190 -11.49 11.64 -13.61
CA ILE A 190 -11.25 10.40 -14.36
C ILE A 190 -12.49 10.01 -15.16
N CYS A 191 -13.70 10.02 -14.55
CA CYS A 191 -14.96 9.71 -15.25
C CYS A 191 -15.19 10.66 -16.45
N GLU A 192 -14.93 11.97 -16.26
CA GLU A 192 -15.01 12.95 -17.34
C GLU A 192 -14.05 12.62 -18.51
N ARG A 193 -12.80 12.24 -18.21
CA ARG A 193 -11.79 11.87 -19.22
C ARG A 193 -12.12 10.58 -19.95
N GLU A 194 -12.75 9.65 -19.28
CA GLU A 194 -13.20 8.36 -19.86
C GLU A 194 -14.57 8.49 -20.58
N GLY A 195 -15.28 9.60 -20.34
CA GLY A 195 -16.63 9.81 -20.89
C GLY A 195 -17.67 8.88 -20.25
N VAL A 196 -17.49 8.54 -18.98
CA VAL A 196 -18.39 7.73 -18.18
C VAL A 196 -19.32 8.63 -17.41
N ASP A 197 -20.63 8.34 -17.50
CA ASP A 197 -21.65 9.06 -16.71
C ASP A 197 -21.54 8.69 -15.24
N TYR A 198 -21.78 9.65 -14.36
CA TYR A 198 -21.69 9.45 -12.91
C TYR A 198 -22.67 10.36 -12.16
N ASP A 199 -23.00 10.02 -10.91
CA ASP A 199 -23.65 10.90 -9.96
C ASP A 199 -22.81 11.09 -8.67
N GLY A 200 -23.11 12.16 -7.93
CA GLY A 200 -22.37 12.50 -6.72
C GLY A 200 -22.46 11.43 -5.64
N ASP A 201 -23.64 10.82 -5.48
CA ASP A 201 -23.88 9.80 -4.45
C ASP A 201 -23.09 8.51 -4.76
N GLY A 202 -22.98 8.13 -6.04
CA GLY A 202 -22.17 6.99 -6.48
C GLY A 202 -20.68 7.20 -6.24
N LEU A 203 -20.17 8.39 -6.58
CA LEU A 203 -18.76 8.72 -6.31
C LEU A 203 -18.45 8.81 -4.80
N GLU A 204 -19.37 9.36 -4.01
CA GLU A 204 -19.25 9.41 -2.54
C GLU A 204 -19.25 8.00 -1.93
N PHE A 205 -20.10 7.12 -2.44
CA PHE A 205 -20.13 5.72 -2.01
C PHE A 205 -18.80 5.01 -2.30
N VAL A 206 -18.28 5.08 -3.54
CA VAL A 206 -16.98 4.51 -3.94
C VAL A 206 -15.84 5.07 -3.10
N ALA A 207 -15.80 6.40 -2.92
CA ALA A 207 -14.76 7.06 -2.14
C ALA A 207 -14.78 6.67 -0.65
N SER A 208 -15.98 6.53 -0.08
CA SER A 208 -16.18 6.14 1.31
C SER A 208 -15.79 4.68 1.55
N ALA A 209 -16.17 3.78 0.64
CA ALA A 209 -15.80 2.36 0.70
C ALA A 209 -14.28 2.16 0.67
N ALA A 210 -13.55 2.97 -0.12
CA ALA A 210 -12.09 2.88 -0.23
C ALA A 210 -11.32 3.37 1.02
N GLY A 211 -11.96 4.00 2.00
CA GLY A 211 -11.37 4.30 3.31
C GLY A 211 -10.07 5.12 3.28
N GLY A 212 -9.85 5.95 2.24
CA GLY A 212 -8.64 6.76 2.07
C GLY A 212 -7.56 6.10 1.20
N ASP A 213 -7.80 4.93 0.64
CA ASP A 213 -6.97 4.32 -0.40
C ASP A 213 -7.42 4.79 -1.79
N LEU A 214 -6.72 5.78 -2.35
CA LEU A 214 -7.07 6.36 -3.66
C LEU A 214 -6.93 5.33 -4.80
N ARG A 215 -6.02 4.39 -4.67
CA ARG A 215 -5.88 3.32 -5.67
C ARG A 215 -7.11 2.45 -5.69
N GLU A 216 -7.59 2.04 -4.51
CA GLU A 216 -8.80 1.26 -4.35
C GLU A 216 -10.01 2.01 -4.90
N ALA A 217 -10.18 3.28 -4.55
CA ALA A 217 -11.25 4.11 -5.08
C ALA A 217 -11.29 4.15 -6.63
N ILE A 218 -10.13 4.34 -7.27
CA ILE A 218 -10.04 4.38 -8.73
C ILE A 218 -10.36 3.02 -9.37
N LEU A 219 -9.87 1.92 -8.80
CA LEU A 219 -10.15 0.57 -9.29
C LEU A 219 -11.62 0.20 -9.13
N SER A 220 -12.20 0.55 -7.99
CA SER A 220 -13.63 0.36 -7.70
C SER A 220 -14.53 1.16 -8.67
N ALA A 221 -14.18 2.43 -8.91
CA ALA A 221 -14.90 3.23 -9.91
C ALA A 221 -14.79 2.65 -11.32
N GLN A 222 -13.61 2.15 -11.71
CA GLN A 222 -13.41 1.49 -12.99
C GLN A 222 -14.24 0.19 -13.10
N ALA A 223 -14.27 -0.63 -12.05
CA ALA A 223 -15.06 -1.85 -12.02
C ALA A 223 -16.56 -1.52 -12.18
N THR A 224 -17.07 -0.56 -11.40
CA THR A 224 -18.45 -0.07 -11.49
C THR A 224 -18.78 0.41 -12.90
N ALA A 225 -17.94 1.23 -13.51
CA ALA A 225 -18.14 1.72 -14.87
C ALA A 225 -18.12 0.61 -15.93
N VAL A 226 -17.30 -0.41 -15.77
CA VAL A 226 -17.21 -1.55 -16.71
C VAL A 226 -18.43 -2.45 -16.60
N GLU A 227 -18.93 -2.69 -15.42
CA GLU A 227 -20.06 -3.59 -15.16
C GLU A 227 -21.42 -2.90 -15.33
N GLY A 228 -21.56 -1.68 -14.77
CA GLY A 228 -22.81 -0.91 -14.79
C GLY A 228 -22.96 0.06 -15.95
N GLY A 229 -21.87 0.38 -16.67
CA GLY A 229 -21.85 1.39 -17.74
C GLY A 229 -21.78 2.84 -17.25
N GLU A 230 -22.03 3.09 -15.98
CA GLU A 230 -22.00 4.39 -15.29
C GLU A 230 -21.61 4.20 -13.85
N VAL A 231 -21.20 5.28 -13.15
CA VAL A 231 -20.86 5.26 -11.73
C VAL A 231 -21.95 6.02 -10.94
N THR A 232 -23.04 5.32 -10.65
CA THR A 232 -24.14 5.81 -9.84
C THR A 232 -24.23 5.05 -8.52
N MET A 233 -25.00 5.55 -7.57
CA MET A 233 -25.21 4.85 -6.30
C MET A 233 -25.70 3.41 -6.51
N SER A 234 -26.60 3.17 -7.48
CA SER A 234 -27.15 1.84 -7.75
C SER A 234 -26.09 0.91 -8.33
N THR A 235 -25.36 1.35 -9.36
CA THR A 235 -24.33 0.53 -10.01
C THR A 235 -23.13 0.30 -9.09
N ALA A 236 -22.74 1.32 -8.31
CA ALA A 236 -21.69 1.17 -7.33
C ALA A 236 -22.10 0.20 -6.22
N TYR A 237 -23.34 0.25 -5.76
CA TYR A 237 -23.84 -0.70 -4.78
C TYR A 237 -23.96 -2.12 -5.34
N GLU A 238 -24.36 -2.30 -6.59
CA GLU A 238 -24.41 -3.62 -7.25
C GLU A 238 -23.02 -4.22 -7.45
N THR A 239 -22.04 -3.41 -7.87
CA THR A 239 -20.68 -3.89 -8.15
C THR A 239 -19.83 -4.02 -6.88
N LEU A 240 -19.97 -3.08 -5.96
CA LEU A 240 -19.18 -3.02 -4.72
C LEU A 240 -20.01 -3.41 -3.49
N GLY A 241 -21.31 -3.57 -3.64
CA GLY A 241 -22.25 -3.86 -2.56
C GLY A 241 -22.15 -5.28 -2.04
N GLU A 242 -21.45 -6.17 -2.77
CA GLU A 242 -20.78 -7.33 -2.18
C GLU A 242 -19.56 -6.92 -1.32
N VAL A 243 -19.17 -5.66 -1.30
CA VAL A 243 -18.42 -5.02 -0.21
C VAL A 243 -19.29 -4.84 1.06
N GLY A 244 -20.47 -5.38 1.06
CA GLY A 244 -21.40 -5.58 2.18
C GLY A 244 -21.05 -6.68 3.15
N ASP A 245 -19.81 -7.14 3.15
CA ASP A 245 -19.26 -7.99 4.21
C ASP A 245 -19.24 -7.24 5.55
N ASP A 246 -19.37 -5.91 5.54
CA ASP A 246 -19.55 -5.11 6.75
C ASP A 246 -20.79 -5.52 7.55
N ASP A 247 -21.90 -5.80 6.88
CA ASP A 247 -23.13 -6.24 7.54
C ASP A 247 -23.01 -7.68 8.00
N ALA A 248 -22.42 -8.55 7.18
CA ALA A 248 -22.12 -9.93 7.59
C ALA A 248 -21.11 -9.99 8.75
N ILE A 249 -20.11 -9.13 8.74
CA ILE A 249 -19.15 -9.00 9.86
C ILE A 249 -19.83 -8.45 11.12
N ARG A 250 -20.72 -7.45 11.00
CA ARG A 250 -21.51 -6.93 12.13
C ARG A 250 -22.42 -8.00 12.71
N GLU A 251 -23.07 -8.77 11.85
CA GLU A 251 -23.92 -9.89 12.26
C GLU A 251 -23.08 -10.96 12.99
N ALA A 252 -21.97 -11.40 12.43
CA ALA A 252 -21.05 -12.33 13.09
C ALA A 252 -20.56 -11.84 14.47
N LEU A 253 -20.23 -10.54 14.59
CA LEU A 253 -19.85 -9.94 15.87
C LEU A 253 -21.02 -9.86 16.86
N ALA A 254 -22.23 -9.56 16.39
CA ALA A 254 -23.45 -9.51 17.22
C ALA A 254 -23.83 -10.93 17.71
N ASP A 255 -23.80 -11.93 16.85
CA ASP A 255 -24.08 -13.33 17.17
C ASP A 255 -23.06 -13.88 18.17
N ALA A 256 -21.78 -13.58 17.97
CA ALA A 256 -20.76 -13.95 18.95
C ALA A 256 -21.08 -13.36 20.34
N ARG A 257 -21.48 -12.09 20.42
CA ARG A 257 -21.89 -11.47 21.71
C ARG A 257 -23.17 -12.07 22.30
N ALA A 258 -24.11 -12.47 21.46
CA ALA A 258 -25.32 -13.17 21.89
C ALA A 258 -25.03 -14.60 22.34
N SER A 259 -23.77 -15.07 22.24
CA SER A 259 -23.32 -16.44 22.49
C SER A 259 -23.85 -17.45 21.47
N ASP A 260 -24.27 -16.99 20.30
CA ASP A 260 -24.60 -17.82 19.15
C ASP A 260 -23.37 -18.00 18.27
N LEU A 261 -22.46 -18.85 18.75
CA LEU A 261 -21.21 -19.13 18.05
C LEU A 261 -21.39 -19.96 16.77
N ALA A 262 -22.55 -20.61 16.61
CA ALA A 262 -22.85 -21.40 15.41
C ALA A 262 -23.11 -20.48 14.22
N ASP A 263 -23.94 -19.45 14.41
CA ASP A 263 -24.28 -18.49 13.38
C ASP A 263 -23.08 -17.55 13.10
N ALA A 264 -22.41 -17.06 14.15
CA ALA A 264 -21.16 -16.30 14.00
C ALA A 264 -20.08 -17.04 13.20
N ARG A 265 -19.93 -18.35 13.43
CA ARG A 265 -19.01 -19.19 12.67
C ARG A 265 -19.45 -19.35 11.22
N SER A 266 -20.75 -19.58 10.98
CA SER A 266 -21.29 -19.74 9.62
C SER A 266 -20.99 -18.49 8.79
N ALA A 267 -21.24 -17.31 9.35
CA ALA A 267 -20.92 -16.04 8.69
C ALA A 267 -19.43 -15.87 8.37
N LEU A 268 -18.52 -16.27 9.30
CA LEU A 268 -17.08 -16.30 9.02
C LEU A 268 -16.69 -17.30 7.93
N ASP A 269 -17.31 -18.48 7.93
CA ASP A 269 -17.06 -19.52 6.90
C ASP A 269 -17.47 -19.01 5.51
N ASP A 270 -18.63 -18.33 5.41
CA ASP A 270 -19.13 -17.74 4.16
C ASP A 270 -18.19 -16.63 3.66
N LEU A 271 -17.71 -15.76 4.54
CA LEU A 271 -16.75 -14.70 4.20
C LEU A 271 -15.41 -15.26 3.70
N LEU A 272 -14.93 -16.35 4.28
CA LEU A 272 -13.68 -17.00 3.83
C LEU A 272 -13.87 -17.76 2.50
N ASP A 273 -15.06 -18.39 2.28
CA ASP A 273 -15.31 -19.23 1.10
C ASP A 273 -15.82 -18.44 -0.09
N GLU A 274 -16.76 -17.53 0.12
CA GLU A 274 -17.46 -16.77 -0.91
C GLU A 274 -16.93 -15.34 -1.02
N GLY A 275 -16.58 -14.69 0.12
CA GLY A 275 -16.00 -13.35 0.16
C GLY A 275 -14.55 -13.27 -0.29
N GLY A 276 -13.85 -14.41 -0.42
CA GLY A 276 -12.49 -14.49 -0.94
C GLY A 276 -11.40 -13.94 -0.03
N TYR A 277 -11.69 -13.73 1.25
CA TYR A 277 -10.72 -13.26 2.25
C TYR A 277 -9.75 -14.37 2.66
N ASP A 278 -8.49 -13.99 2.87
CA ASP A 278 -7.62 -14.79 3.74
C ASP A 278 -7.88 -14.44 5.22
N GLY A 279 -7.44 -15.31 6.13
CA GLY A 279 -7.71 -15.12 7.56
C GLY A 279 -7.15 -13.82 8.13
N GLY A 280 -6.01 -13.35 7.61
CA GLY A 280 -5.40 -12.09 8.03
C GLY A 280 -6.12 -10.87 7.46
N GLU A 281 -6.69 -10.99 6.26
CA GLU A 281 -7.53 -9.95 5.66
C GLU A 281 -8.85 -9.82 6.41
N LEU A 282 -9.53 -10.93 6.65
CA LEU A 282 -10.79 -10.95 7.41
C LEU A 282 -10.60 -10.45 8.84
N LEU A 283 -9.49 -10.78 9.51
CA LEU A 283 -9.17 -10.24 10.83
C LEU A 283 -9.07 -8.71 10.83
N ARG A 284 -8.44 -8.13 9.80
CA ARG A 284 -8.32 -6.68 9.66
C ARG A 284 -9.67 -6.01 9.41
N GLU A 285 -10.52 -6.63 8.60
CA GLU A 285 -11.88 -6.14 8.33
C GLU A 285 -12.77 -6.23 9.57
N VAL A 286 -12.73 -7.31 10.31
CA VAL A 286 -13.43 -7.45 11.60
C VAL A 286 -13.05 -6.32 12.55
N LEU A 287 -11.75 -5.99 12.65
CA LEU A 287 -11.29 -4.88 13.49
C LEU A 287 -11.72 -3.51 12.95
N ARG A 288 -11.77 -3.33 11.63
CA ARG A 288 -12.22 -2.10 10.98
C ARG A 288 -13.69 -1.85 11.27
N VAL A 289 -14.53 -2.84 11.03
CA VAL A 289 -15.99 -2.78 11.24
C VAL A 289 -16.32 -2.56 12.71
N ALA A 290 -15.67 -3.28 13.61
CA ALA A 290 -15.87 -3.10 15.05
C ALA A 290 -15.51 -1.69 15.54
N ARG A 291 -14.50 -1.04 14.97
CA ARG A 291 -14.12 0.35 15.31
C ARG A 291 -15.06 1.39 14.74
N ALA A 292 -15.61 1.15 13.55
CA ALA A 292 -16.53 2.08 12.89
C ALA A 292 -17.92 2.07 13.55
N GLY A 293 -18.31 0.95 14.15
CA GLY A 293 -19.57 0.80 14.89
C GLY A 293 -19.54 1.51 16.23
N SER A 294 -20.64 2.20 16.57
CA SER A 294 -20.84 2.78 17.91
C SER A 294 -21.36 1.78 18.94
N GLU A 295 -21.48 0.51 18.57
CA GLU A 295 -22.13 -0.55 19.36
C GLU A 295 -21.21 -1.13 20.43
N TYR A 296 -19.89 -0.96 20.27
CA TYR A 296 -18.88 -1.55 21.17
C TYR A 296 -18.23 -0.49 22.04
N GLY A 297 -18.28 -0.70 23.35
CA GLY A 297 -17.58 0.16 24.33
C GLY A 297 -16.06 0.04 24.24
N GLY A 298 -15.35 1.03 24.78
CA GLY A 298 -13.88 1.05 24.74
C GLY A 298 -13.22 -0.21 25.31
N ASP A 299 -13.79 -0.81 26.35
CA ASP A 299 -13.28 -2.04 26.97
C ASP A 299 -13.50 -3.27 26.07
N ASP A 300 -14.61 -3.32 25.34
CA ASP A 300 -14.90 -4.41 24.39
C ASP A 300 -13.95 -4.34 23.20
N LEU A 301 -13.74 -3.13 22.65
CA LEU A 301 -12.77 -2.91 21.57
C LEU A 301 -11.34 -3.21 22.01
N ALA A 302 -10.96 -2.80 23.23
CA ALA A 302 -9.64 -3.09 23.75
C ALA A 302 -9.39 -4.60 23.88
N ARG A 303 -10.37 -5.35 24.38
CA ARG A 303 -10.29 -6.82 24.43
C ARG A 303 -10.19 -7.45 23.05
N LEU A 304 -11.05 -7.03 22.12
CA LEU A 304 -11.00 -7.54 20.74
C LEU A 304 -9.62 -7.32 20.11
N HIS A 305 -8.99 -6.15 20.35
CA HIS A 305 -7.67 -5.87 19.82
C HIS A 305 -6.56 -6.73 20.44
N VAL A 306 -6.64 -7.01 21.75
CA VAL A 306 -5.66 -7.89 22.40
C VAL A 306 -5.76 -9.31 21.87
N LEU A 307 -6.99 -9.84 21.77
CA LEU A 307 -7.25 -11.18 21.22
C LEU A 307 -6.86 -11.26 19.72
N ALA A 308 -7.14 -10.21 18.96
CA ALA A 308 -6.76 -10.14 17.56
C ALA A 308 -5.23 -10.16 17.34
N GLY A 309 -4.46 -9.53 18.24
CA GLY A 309 -3.01 -9.60 18.18
C GLY A 309 -2.45 -11.02 18.43
N GLU A 310 -3.12 -11.81 19.26
CA GLU A 310 -2.77 -13.22 19.46
C GLU A 310 -3.22 -14.09 18.26
N ALA A 311 -4.42 -13.82 17.71
CA ALA A 311 -4.93 -14.50 16.52
C ALA A 311 -4.07 -14.25 15.28
N ASP A 312 -3.52 -13.03 15.08
CA ASP A 312 -2.64 -12.69 13.97
C ASP A 312 -1.35 -13.54 13.96
N LEU A 313 -0.81 -13.82 15.15
CA LEU A 313 0.32 -14.75 15.29
C LEU A 313 -0.09 -16.19 14.91
N ASP A 314 -1.26 -16.63 15.38
CA ASP A 314 -1.77 -17.98 15.10
C ASP A 314 -2.09 -18.16 13.61
N LEU A 315 -2.64 -17.15 12.94
CA LEU A 315 -2.89 -17.13 11.50
C LEU A 315 -1.58 -17.20 10.69
N THR A 316 -0.52 -16.58 11.18
CA THR A 316 0.80 -16.62 10.50
C THR A 316 1.44 -18.01 10.57
N ASP A 317 1.29 -18.72 11.68
CA ASP A 317 1.92 -20.03 11.92
C ASP A 317 0.93 -21.21 11.79
N GLY A 318 -0.36 -20.92 11.69
CA GLY A 318 -1.45 -21.89 11.71
C GLY A 318 -1.73 -22.54 10.36
N LEU A 319 -2.58 -23.58 10.39
CA LEU A 319 -2.96 -24.36 9.23
C LEU A 319 -4.41 -24.12 8.78
N ASP A 320 -5.24 -23.45 9.61
CA ASP A 320 -6.67 -23.27 9.34
C ASP A 320 -7.17 -21.95 9.93
N ASP A 321 -7.40 -20.98 9.06
CA ASP A 321 -7.85 -19.62 9.39
C ASP A 321 -9.19 -19.61 10.13
N ARG A 322 -10.11 -20.55 9.78
CA ARG A 322 -11.43 -20.68 10.39
C ARG A 322 -11.35 -21.00 11.88
N ILE A 323 -10.42 -21.89 12.26
CA ILE A 323 -10.23 -22.27 13.65
C ILE A 323 -9.78 -21.06 14.45
N HIS A 324 -8.81 -20.31 13.93
CA HIS A 324 -8.24 -19.17 14.64
C HIS A 324 -9.23 -18.00 14.78
N LEU A 325 -9.98 -17.68 13.73
CA LEU A 325 -11.01 -16.63 13.77
C LEU A 325 -12.22 -17.02 14.64
N THR A 326 -12.68 -18.27 14.56
CA THR A 326 -13.74 -18.77 15.45
C THR A 326 -13.30 -18.75 16.92
N HIS A 327 -12.04 -19.11 17.19
CA HIS A 327 -11.47 -19.04 18.55
C HIS A 327 -11.40 -17.60 19.06
N LEU A 328 -11.02 -16.65 18.21
CA LEU A 328 -11.04 -15.23 18.53
C LEU A 328 -12.43 -14.77 18.96
N LEU A 329 -13.46 -15.03 18.15
CA LEU A 329 -14.84 -14.62 18.46
C LEU A 329 -15.36 -15.30 19.72
N ALA A 330 -15.11 -16.59 19.90
CA ALA A 330 -15.50 -17.33 21.09
C ALA A 330 -14.85 -16.80 22.37
N ALA A 331 -13.56 -16.45 22.32
CA ALA A 331 -12.84 -15.88 23.45
C ALA A 331 -13.34 -14.47 23.78
N TRP A 332 -13.58 -13.64 22.75
CA TRP A 332 -14.13 -12.29 22.91
C TRP A 332 -15.54 -12.32 23.50
N ALA A 333 -16.44 -13.17 23.00
CA ALA A 333 -17.78 -13.38 23.51
C ALA A 333 -17.78 -13.83 24.99
N ALA A 334 -16.86 -14.72 25.35
CA ALA A 334 -16.66 -15.17 26.72
C ALA A 334 -16.03 -14.15 27.66
N GLY A 335 -15.73 -12.93 27.16
CA GLY A 335 -15.09 -11.86 27.95
C GLY A 335 -13.63 -12.15 28.32
N ARG A 336 -12.96 -13.07 27.60
CA ARG A 336 -11.54 -13.38 27.84
C ARG A 336 -10.64 -12.23 27.40
N THR A 337 -9.48 -12.15 28.03
CA THR A 337 -8.43 -11.17 27.69
C THR A 337 -7.22 -11.81 27.00
N GLU A 338 -7.21 -13.14 26.89
CA GLU A 338 -6.14 -13.94 26.26
C GLU A 338 -6.77 -15.16 25.57
N LEU A 339 -6.23 -15.55 24.40
CA LEU A 339 -6.66 -16.76 23.70
C LEU A 339 -6.11 -18.02 24.41
N ARG A 340 -4.90 -17.93 24.97
CA ARG A 340 -4.18 -19.06 25.58
C ARG A 340 -3.66 -18.70 26.97
N PRO A 341 -4.51 -18.63 28.00
CA PRO A 341 -4.08 -18.25 29.34
C PRO A 341 -3.02 -19.17 29.95
N ASP A 342 -3.05 -20.46 29.59
CA ASP A 342 -2.20 -21.49 30.21
C ASP A 342 -0.77 -21.61 29.62
N LEU A 343 -0.47 -20.92 28.52
CA LEU A 343 0.85 -21.01 27.86
C LEU A 343 1.88 -20.00 28.39
N ARG A 344 1.48 -19.12 29.31
CA ARG A 344 2.35 -18.08 29.89
C ARG A 344 2.92 -18.40 31.26
N GLU A 345 2.67 -19.58 31.81
CA GLU A 345 3.39 -19.99 33.01
C GLU A 345 4.87 -20.21 32.64
N PRO A 346 5.83 -19.52 33.29
CA PRO A 346 7.23 -19.77 33.05
C PRO A 346 7.51 -21.21 33.44
N VAL A 347 8.09 -21.99 32.54
CA VAL A 347 8.73 -23.25 32.90
C VAL A 347 9.82 -22.90 33.90
N GLU A 348 9.55 -23.09 35.19
CA GLU A 348 10.56 -22.98 36.23
C GLU A 348 11.70 -23.96 35.88
N ALA A 349 12.88 -23.37 35.67
CA ALA A 349 14.11 -24.09 35.32
C ALA A 349 14.75 -24.69 36.58
#